data_857994e966a41155899676cb49176496
#
_entry.id   857994e966a41155899676cb49176496
#
_cell.length_a   1.000
_cell.length_b   1.000
_cell.length_c   1.000
_cell.angle_alpha   90.00
_cell.angle_beta   90.00
_cell.angle_gamma   90.00
#
_symmetry.space_group_name_H-M   'P 1'
#
loop_
_entity.id
_entity.type
_entity.pdbx_description
1 polymer ?
#
loop_
_entity_poly.entity_id
_entity_poly.type
_entity_poly.pdbx_seq_one_letter_code
_entity_poly.pdbx_strand_id
1 'polypeptide(L)'
;MTSVLRLDDVSLHRGTTQILTHVSWSVDEGQHWVVLGPNGAGKTTVSRLAAARLFPSSGTVDVLGERLGRVDVSELHPRIGLCSFALAQNVSASETVLSIVLSSAYGRIGVWREEYDDFDIERSRALLGALGASALVERSWGSLSSGERKRVEIARALMPDPELLILDEPASGLDVAGRELLLAALSEIIAAPGSPSMLLVTHHLEEIPVGFTHALALRDGRIQGSGPLTEVLTAATMSATFGLPLEISLDRGRYAARGAQPSADASL
;
A
#
# COMPACT_ATOMS: atom_id res chain seq x y z
N MET A 1 -16.64 15.89 2.58
CA MET A 1 -15.83 14.76 2.05
C MET A 1 -15.94 13.64 3.05
N THR A 2 -16.18 12.43 2.58
CA THR A 2 -16.29 11.27 3.47
C THR A 2 -14.88 10.75 3.78
N SER A 3 -14.56 10.57 5.07
CA SER A 3 -13.25 10.03 5.47
C SER A 3 -13.23 8.53 5.27
N VAL A 4 -12.24 8.03 4.52
CA VAL A 4 -12.01 6.61 4.27
C VAL A 4 -11.21 5.97 5.41
N LEU A 5 -10.29 6.75 6.00
CA LEU A 5 -9.46 6.32 7.14
C LEU A 5 -9.26 7.50 8.08
N ARG A 6 -9.45 7.27 9.38
CA ARG A 6 -9.14 8.25 10.41
C ARG A 6 -8.49 7.58 11.62
N LEU A 7 -7.31 8.03 11.96
CA LEU A 7 -6.61 7.74 13.19
C LEU A 7 -6.71 8.98 14.08
N ASP A 8 -7.13 8.81 15.34
CA ASP A 8 -7.25 9.91 16.30
C ASP A 8 -6.52 9.54 17.58
N ASP A 9 -5.39 10.23 17.81
CA ASP A 9 -4.47 10.04 18.95
C ASP A 9 -4.02 8.59 19.16
N VAL A 10 -3.73 7.88 18.06
CA VAL A 10 -3.43 6.46 18.08
C VAL A 10 -2.04 6.20 18.62
N SER A 11 -1.95 5.37 19.66
CA SER A 11 -0.71 4.79 20.13
C SER A 11 -0.80 3.25 20.11
N LEU A 12 0.34 2.59 19.86
CA LEU A 12 0.43 1.15 19.79
C LEU A 12 1.70 0.63 20.44
N HIS A 13 1.53 -0.33 21.34
CA HIS A 13 2.60 -1.04 22.04
C HIS A 13 2.63 -2.52 21.65
N ARG A 14 3.81 -3.10 21.57
CA ARG A 14 4.02 -4.55 21.47
C ARG A 14 4.92 -5.00 22.61
N GLY A 15 4.31 -5.58 23.65
CA GLY A 15 5.00 -5.77 24.91
C GLY A 15 5.41 -4.43 25.50
N THR A 16 6.69 -4.25 25.78
CA THR A 16 7.27 -2.99 26.30
C THR A 16 7.67 -2.00 25.22
N THR A 17 7.66 -2.41 23.95
CA THR A 17 8.11 -1.56 22.83
C THR A 17 6.97 -0.74 22.30
N GLN A 18 7.13 0.58 22.28
CA GLN A 18 6.21 1.51 21.65
C GLN A 18 6.49 1.56 20.14
N ILE A 19 5.45 1.30 19.32
CA ILE A 19 5.56 1.24 17.86
C ILE A 19 5.00 2.52 17.24
N LEU A 20 3.87 3.01 17.74
CA LEU A 20 3.25 4.28 17.32
C LEU A 20 2.96 5.13 18.54
N THR A 21 3.14 6.45 18.40
CA THR A 21 3.02 7.42 19.49
C THR A 21 2.18 8.61 19.03
N HIS A 22 0.96 8.73 19.55
CA HIS A 22 0.06 9.86 19.31
C HIS A 22 -0.10 10.21 17.83
N VAL A 23 -0.40 9.20 16.99
CA VAL A 23 -0.58 9.37 15.54
C VAL A 23 -2.02 9.82 15.28
N SER A 24 -2.19 11.03 14.75
CA SER A 24 -3.46 11.56 14.25
C SER A 24 -3.34 11.84 12.76
N TRP A 25 -4.16 11.17 11.95
CA TRP A 25 -4.08 11.23 10.50
C TRP A 25 -5.43 10.85 9.87
N SER A 26 -5.77 11.45 8.74
CA SER A 26 -6.98 11.14 7.99
C SER A 26 -6.71 11.06 6.49
N VAL A 27 -7.48 10.20 5.83
CA VAL A 27 -7.53 10.01 4.38
C VAL A 27 -8.98 10.21 3.94
N ASP A 28 -9.21 11.13 3.04
CA ASP A 28 -10.54 11.36 2.46
C ASP A 28 -10.70 10.57 1.16
N GLU A 29 -11.94 10.34 0.77
CA GLU A 29 -12.31 9.65 -0.47
C GLU A 29 -11.66 10.33 -1.69
N GLY A 30 -11.11 9.51 -2.61
CA GLY A 30 -10.41 9.97 -3.80
C GLY A 30 -8.98 10.46 -3.56
N GLN A 31 -8.50 10.47 -2.32
CA GLN A 31 -7.08 10.73 -2.05
C GLN A 31 -6.24 9.47 -2.20
N HIS A 32 -5.06 9.64 -2.78
CA HIS A 32 -4.04 8.59 -2.89
C HIS A 32 -2.82 9.01 -2.08
N TRP A 33 -2.50 8.21 -1.07
CA TRP A 33 -1.49 8.54 -0.07
C TRP A 33 -0.28 7.61 -0.15
N VAL A 34 0.90 8.18 -0.04
CA VAL A 34 2.11 7.41 0.24
C VAL A 34 2.54 7.57 1.70
N VAL A 35 2.83 6.46 2.37
CA VAL A 35 3.41 6.40 3.72
C VAL A 35 4.89 6.11 3.59
N LEU A 36 5.71 7.09 3.97
CA LEU A 36 7.16 7.08 3.84
C LEU A 36 7.85 7.04 5.21
N GLY A 37 9.04 6.47 5.25
CA GLY A 37 9.90 6.47 6.43
C GLY A 37 10.89 5.32 6.42
N PRO A 38 11.91 5.37 7.29
CA PRO A 38 12.90 4.30 7.40
C PRO A 38 12.29 2.98 7.89
N ASN A 39 13.06 1.89 7.79
CA ASN A 39 12.67 0.62 8.36
C ASN A 39 12.49 0.76 9.88
N GLY A 40 11.42 0.15 10.41
CA GLY A 40 11.07 0.28 11.83
C GLY A 40 10.27 1.54 12.20
N ALA A 41 9.99 2.47 11.27
CA ALA A 41 9.25 3.70 11.55
C ALA A 41 7.77 3.50 11.95
N GLY A 42 7.22 2.29 11.81
CA GLY A 42 5.82 2.00 12.11
C GLY A 42 4.90 1.91 10.88
N LYS A 43 5.43 2.01 9.65
CA LYS A 43 4.65 2.02 8.40
C LYS A 43 3.73 0.81 8.24
N THR A 44 4.27 -0.42 8.36
CA THR A 44 3.48 -1.66 8.29
C THR A 44 2.44 -1.75 9.43
N THR A 45 2.70 -1.11 10.57
CA THR A 45 1.73 -1.02 11.66
C THR A 45 0.56 -0.13 11.27
N VAL A 46 0.83 1.02 10.66
CA VAL A 46 -0.21 1.91 10.11
C VAL A 46 -1.01 1.19 9.02
N SER A 47 -0.35 0.47 8.10
CA SER A 47 -1.06 -0.30 7.05
C SER A 47 -1.98 -1.38 7.63
N ARG A 48 -1.56 -2.06 8.70
CA ARG A 48 -2.38 -3.08 9.39
C ARG A 48 -3.57 -2.49 10.16
N LEU A 49 -3.40 -1.31 10.76
CA LEU A 49 -4.50 -0.56 11.37
C LEU A 49 -5.53 -0.14 10.30
N ALA A 50 -5.06 0.43 9.18
CA ALA A 50 -5.89 0.81 8.05
C ALA A 50 -6.61 -0.38 7.39
N ALA A 51 -5.98 -1.57 7.40
CA ALA A 51 -6.56 -2.82 6.91
C ALA A 51 -7.51 -3.51 7.90
N ALA A 52 -7.82 -2.90 9.05
CA ALA A 52 -8.60 -3.50 10.12
C ALA A 52 -8.06 -4.87 10.60
N ARG A 53 -6.72 -5.06 10.54
CA ARG A 53 -6.03 -6.30 10.96
C ARG A 53 -5.22 -6.13 12.24
N LEU A 54 -5.31 -4.96 12.83
CA LEU A 54 -4.66 -4.62 14.09
C LEU A 54 -5.51 -3.57 14.80
N PHE A 55 -5.56 -3.64 16.12
CA PHE A 55 -6.25 -2.66 16.97
C PHE A 55 -5.24 -1.77 17.67
N PRO A 56 -5.55 -0.48 17.90
CA PRO A 56 -4.68 0.41 18.64
C PRO A 56 -4.64 0.02 20.14
N SER A 57 -3.55 0.37 20.83
CA SER A 57 -3.48 0.24 22.29
C SER A 57 -4.22 1.39 22.98
N SER A 58 -4.23 2.58 22.38
CA SER A 58 -5.04 3.74 22.77
C SER A 58 -5.35 4.62 21.56
N GLY A 59 -6.31 5.53 21.70
CA GLY A 59 -6.85 6.31 20.60
C GLY A 59 -7.95 5.56 19.84
N THR A 60 -8.38 6.08 18.70
CA THR A 60 -9.43 5.46 17.87
C THR A 60 -9.02 5.38 16.42
N VAL A 61 -9.50 4.33 15.74
CA VAL A 61 -9.33 4.12 14.30
C VAL A 61 -10.70 3.89 13.69
N ASP A 62 -11.04 4.73 12.72
CA ASP A 62 -12.24 4.58 11.89
C ASP A 62 -11.79 4.23 10.46
N VAL A 63 -12.37 3.19 9.87
CA VAL A 63 -12.08 2.73 8.51
C VAL A 63 -13.38 2.60 7.75
N LEU A 64 -13.51 3.27 6.60
CA LEU A 64 -14.73 3.28 5.77
C LEU A 64 -15.99 3.66 6.56
N GLY A 65 -15.83 4.62 7.49
CA GLY A 65 -16.91 5.10 8.37
C GLY A 65 -17.16 4.24 9.61
N GLU A 66 -16.50 3.08 9.74
CA GLU A 66 -16.71 2.13 10.82
C GLU A 66 -15.59 2.18 11.86
N ARG A 67 -15.94 2.24 13.15
CA ARG A 67 -14.97 2.29 14.24
C ARG A 67 -14.48 0.89 14.61
N LEU A 68 -13.17 0.68 14.56
CA LEU A 68 -12.55 -0.57 15.00
C LEU A 68 -12.87 -0.84 16.47
N GLY A 69 -13.24 -2.09 16.77
CA GLY A 69 -13.71 -2.54 18.09
C GLY A 69 -15.20 -2.33 18.35
N ARG A 70 -15.96 -1.73 17.41
CA ARG A 70 -17.42 -1.60 17.45
C ARG A 70 -18.12 -2.25 16.27
N VAL A 71 -17.38 -2.62 15.24
CA VAL A 71 -17.85 -3.30 14.01
C VAL A 71 -17.27 -4.71 13.93
N ASP A 72 -18.00 -5.63 13.30
CA ASP A 72 -17.42 -6.90 12.89
C ASP A 72 -16.45 -6.65 11.71
N VAL A 73 -15.16 -6.87 11.93
CA VAL A 73 -14.12 -6.64 10.92
C VAL A 73 -14.29 -7.54 9.69
N SER A 74 -15.06 -8.64 9.78
CA SER A 74 -15.38 -9.49 8.64
C SER A 74 -16.21 -8.76 7.58
N GLU A 75 -16.98 -7.74 7.97
CA GLU A 75 -17.75 -6.88 7.06
C GLU A 75 -16.86 -5.83 6.36
N LEU A 76 -15.73 -5.46 6.99
CA LEU A 76 -14.78 -4.49 6.43
C LEU A 76 -13.80 -5.14 5.44
N HIS A 77 -13.37 -6.37 5.70
CA HIS A 77 -12.32 -7.01 4.91
C HIS A 77 -12.62 -7.09 3.40
N PRO A 78 -13.86 -7.37 2.93
CA PRO A 78 -14.17 -7.35 1.50
C PRO A 78 -14.08 -5.96 0.86
N ARG A 79 -14.25 -4.89 1.66
CA ARG A 79 -14.19 -3.49 1.22
C ARG A 79 -12.75 -2.94 1.20
N ILE A 80 -11.78 -3.71 1.72
CA ILE A 80 -10.37 -3.32 1.83
C ILE A 80 -9.50 -4.30 1.05
N GLY A 81 -8.90 -3.84 -0.04
CA GLY A 81 -7.87 -4.57 -0.75
C GLY A 81 -6.53 -4.45 -0.03
N LEU A 82 -5.92 -5.59 0.32
CA LEU A 82 -4.61 -5.59 0.96
C LEU A 82 -3.63 -6.46 0.17
N CYS A 83 -2.57 -5.82 -0.34
CA CYS A 83 -1.40 -6.48 -0.88
C CYS A 83 -0.26 -6.38 0.13
N SER A 84 0.10 -7.50 0.76
CA SER A 84 1.22 -7.58 1.69
C SER A 84 1.92 -8.93 1.61
N PHE A 85 3.21 -8.94 1.89
CA PHE A 85 4.04 -10.16 1.85
C PHE A 85 3.48 -11.32 2.71
N ALA A 86 2.86 -11.01 3.85
CA ALA A 86 2.32 -12.03 4.75
C ALA A 86 1.15 -12.84 4.16
N LEU A 87 0.38 -12.26 3.23
CA LEU A 87 -0.74 -12.96 2.58
C LEU A 87 -0.24 -13.95 1.52
N ALA A 88 0.84 -13.61 0.81
CA ALA A 88 1.44 -14.46 -0.22
C ALA A 88 1.99 -15.78 0.31
N GLN A 89 2.41 -15.82 1.57
CA GLN A 89 2.99 -17.02 2.20
C GLN A 89 1.98 -18.16 2.40
N ASN A 90 0.69 -17.88 2.37
CA ASN A 90 -0.36 -18.87 2.61
C ASN A 90 -0.94 -19.47 1.33
N VAL A 91 -0.41 -19.11 0.15
CA VAL A 91 -0.86 -19.62 -1.15
C VAL A 91 -0.09 -20.90 -1.49
N SER A 92 -0.81 -21.97 -1.86
CA SER A 92 -0.16 -23.22 -2.31
C SER A 92 0.60 -23.00 -3.63
N ALA A 93 1.80 -23.58 -3.74
CA ALA A 93 2.61 -23.48 -4.94
C ALA A 93 1.96 -24.10 -6.19
N SER A 94 1.01 -25.00 -6.02
CA SER A 94 0.29 -25.71 -7.11
C SER A 94 -0.93 -24.94 -7.62
N GLU A 95 -1.41 -23.91 -6.88
CA GLU A 95 -2.57 -23.14 -7.29
C GLU A 95 -2.33 -22.35 -8.57
N THR A 96 -3.34 -22.27 -9.43
CA THR A 96 -3.26 -21.42 -10.63
C THR A 96 -3.44 -19.95 -10.28
N VAL A 97 -2.86 -19.07 -11.09
CA VAL A 97 -3.01 -17.62 -10.94
C VAL A 97 -4.49 -17.22 -10.95
N LEU A 98 -5.28 -17.78 -11.87
CA LEU A 98 -6.71 -17.51 -11.94
C LEU A 98 -7.42 -17.87 -10.64
N SER A 99 -7.21 -19.07 -10.10
CA SER A 99 -7.86 -19.50 -8.87
C SER A 99 -7.44 -18.66 -7.65
N ILE A 100 -6.19 -18.20 -7.61
CA ILE A 100 -5.70 -17.29 -6.55
C ILE A 100 -6.44 -15.95 -6.58
N VAL A 101 -6.64 -15.35 -7.75
CA VAL A 101 -7.36 -14.07 -7.87
C VAL A 101 -8.83 -14.27 -7.54
N LEU A 102 -9.47 -15.29 -8.10
CA LEU A 102 -10.87 -15.63 -7.85
C LEU A 102 -11.16 -15.88 -6.37
N SER A 103 -10.26 -16.53 -5.63
CA SER A 103 -10.44 -16.84 -4.21
C SER A 103 -10.66 -15.60 -3.33
N SER A 104 -10.31 -14.40 -3.80
CA SER A 104 -10.50 -13.17 -3.05
C SER A 104 -11.84 -12.47 -3.33
N ALA A 105 -12.61 -12.88 -4.34
CA ALA A 105 -13.89 -12.28 -4.67
C ALA A 105 -14.84 -12.19 -3.46
N TYR A 106 -14.79 -13.19 -2.59
CA TYR A 106 -15.62 -13.27 -1.38
C TYR A 106 -14.86 -12.96 -0.08
N GLY A 107 -13.73 -12.26 -0.14
CA GLY A 107 -12.95 -11.84 1.02
C GLY A 107 -12.24 -12.95 1.79
N ARG A 108 -12.11 -14.15 1.22
CA ARG A 108 -11.52 -15.33 1.87
C ARG A 108 -10.06 -15.55 1.49
N ILE A 109 -9.30 -16.19 2.39
CA ILE A 109 -7.92 -16.62 2.14
C ILE A 109 -7.97 -18.12 1.81
N GLY A 110 -7.54 -18.49 0.58
CA GLY A 110 -7.49 -19.90 0.11
C GLY A 110 -8.57 -20.24 -0.89
N VAL A 111 -8.30 -21.28 -1.71
CA VAL A 111 -9.24 -21.77 -2.71
C VAL A 111 -10.23 -22.71 -2.03
N TRP A 112 -11.50 -22.37 -2.10
CA TRP A 112 -12.60 -23.20 -1.64
C TRP A 112 -13.32 -23.75 -2.88
N ARG A 113 -14.11 -24.80 -2.73
CA ARG A 113 -14.95 -25.38 -3.80
C ARG A 113 -16.18 -24.47 -4.03
N GLU A 114 -15.98 -23.24 -4.42
CA GLU A 114 -17.05 -22.33 -4.80
C GLU A 114 -17.20 -22.33 -6.33
N GLU A 115 -18.41 -22.27 -6.80
CA GLU A 115 -18.69 -22.04 -8.20
C GLU A 115 -18.60 -20.53 -8.42
N TYR A 116 -17.56 -20.09 -9.16
CA TYR A 116 -17.41 -18.70 -9.59
C TYR A 116 -18.25 -18.51 -10.85
N ASP A 117 -18.97 -17.41 -10.93
CA ASP A 117 -19.73 -17.09 -12.13
C ASP A 117 -18.84 -16.53 -13.27
N ASP A 118 -19.41 -16.40 -14.46
CA ASP A 118 -18.68 -15.89 -15.63
C ASP A 118 -18.20 -14.45 -15.40
N PHE A 119 -18.92 -13.64 -14.63
CA PHE A 119 -18.54 -12.27 -14.31
C PHE A 119 -17.27 -12.23 -13.44
N ASP A 120 -17.15 -13.07 -12.43
CA ASP A 120 -15.97 -13.18 -11.59
C ASP A 120 -14.74 -13.59 -12.42
N ILE A 121 -14.93 -14.56 -13.34
CA ILE A 121 -13.86 -15.05 -14.21
C ILE A 121 -13.38 -13.94 -15.17
N GLU A 122 -14.33 -13.23 -15.80
CA GLU A 122 -14.01 -12.13 -16.72
C GLU A 122 -13.31 -10.97 -15.98
N ARG A 123 -13.81 -10.59 -14.79
CA ARG A 123 -13.20 -9.57 -13.95
C ARG A 123 -11.78 -9.95 -13.55
N SER A 124 -11.57 -11.20 -13.12
CA SER A 124 -10.23 -11.70 -12.75
C SER A 124 -9.24 -11.61 -13.92
N ARG A 125 -9.66 -11.99 -15.13
CA ARG A 125 -8.84 -11.87 -16.35
C ARG A 125 -8.58 -10.42 -16.74
N ALA A 126 -9.55 -9.53 -16.60
CA ALA A 126 -9.40 -8.11 -16.86
C ALA A 126 -8.38 -7.46 -15.92
N LEU A 127 -8.45 -7.76 -14.62
CA LEU A 127 -7.48 -7.28 -13.62
C LEU A 127 -6.05 -7.79 -13.89
N LEU A 128 -5.91 -9.07 -14.23
CA LEU A 128 -4.63 -9.63 -14.64
C LEU A 128 -4.11 -8.98 -15.93
N GLY A 129 -5.00 -8.64 -16.87
CA GLY A 129 -4.67 -7.91 -18.08
C GLY A 129 -4.14 -6.50 -17.80
N ALA A 130 -4.85 -5.74 -16.99
CA ALA A 130 -4.47 -4.38 -16.60
C ALA A 130 -3.09 -4.32 -15.91
N LEU A 131 -2.72 -5.41 -15.21
CA LEU A 131 -1.42 -5.55 -14.55
C LEU A 131 -0.35 -6.24 -15.41
N GLY A 132 -0.60 -6.46 -16.72
CA GLY A 132 0.35 -7.10 -17.64
C GLY A 132 0.63 -8.57 -17.29
N ALA A 133 -0.34 -9.26 -16.68
CA ALA A 133 -0.23 -10.64 -16.20
C ALA A 133 -1.12 -11.64 -16.96
N SER A 134 -1.72 -11.26 -18.12
CA SER A 134 -2.60 -12.12 -18.91
C SER A 134 -1.98 -13.46 -19.28
N ALA A 135 -0.69 -13.50 -19.59
CA ALA A 135 0.02 -14.73 -19.95
C ALA A 135 0.23 -15.69 -18.76
N LEU A 136 -0.09 -15.25 -17.55
CA LEU A 136 0.15 -16.01 -16.31
C LEU A 136 -1.09 -16.78 -15.84
N VAL A 137 -2.26 -16.56 -16.41
CA VAL A 137 -3.58 -17.02 -15.94
C VAL A 137 -3.59 -18.51 -15.57
N GLU A 138 -3.03 -19.36 -16.45
CA GLU A 138 -2.98 -20.82 -16.26
C GLU A 138 -1.69 -21.31 -15.57
N ARG A 139 -0.76 -20.40 -15.22
CA ARG A 139 0.49 -20.80 -14.56
C ARG A 139 0.27 -21.05 -13.08
N SER A 140 1.06 -21.98 -12.53
CA SER A 140 1.07 -22.24 -11.09
C SER A 140 1.84 -21.15 -10.33
N TRP A 141 1.36 -20.79 -9.13
CA TRP A 141 1.98 -19.81 -8.24
C TRP A 141 3.47 -20.06 -7.98
N GLY A 142 3.84 -21.35 -7.79
CA GLY A 142 5.22 -21.71 -7.52
C GLY A 142 6.17 -21.43 -8.68
N SER A 143 5.68 -21.33 -9.92
CA SER A 143 6.48 -21.09 -11.13
C SER A 143 6.73 -19.61 -11.42
N LEU A 144 6.10 -18.70 -10.66
CA LEU A 144 6.17 -17.26 -10.91
C LEU A 144 7.43 -16.63 -10.33
N SER A 145 8.00 -15.67 -11.06
CA SER A 145 9.02 -14.76 -10.54
C SER A 145 8.43 -13.83 -9.47
N SER A 146 9.28 -13.14 -8.69
CA SER A 146 8.85 -12.18 -7.68
C SER A 146 7.96 -11.07 -8.26
N GLY A 147 8.31 -10.53 -9.42
CA GLY A 147 7.53 -9.50 -10.09
C GLY A 147 6.18 -9.99 -10.63
N GLU A 148 6.14 -11.21 -11.17
CA GLU A 148 4.89 -11.84 -11.59
C GLU A 148 3.96 -12.08 -10.40
N ARG A 149 4.50 -12.56 -9.27
CA ARG A 149 3.72 -12.74 -8.02
C ARG A 149 3.13 -11.43 -7.52
N LYS A 150 3.90 -10.33 -7.51
CA LYS A 150 3.41 -9.03 -7.08
C LYS A 150 2.22 -8.53 -7.90
N ARG A 151 2.27 -8.68 -9.21
CA ARG A 151 1.15 -8.32 -10.10
C ARG A 151 -0.10 -9.15 -9.79
N VAL A 152 0.05 -10.45 -9.55
CA VAL A 152 -1.05 -11.33 -9.14
C VAL A 152 -1.61 -10.96 -7.77
N GLU A 153 -0.74 -10.62 -6.79
CA GLU A 153 -1.16 -10.16 -5.46
C GLU A 153 -2.00 -8.89 -5.53
N ILE A 154 -1.64 -7.96 -6.41
CA ILE A 154 -2.40 -6.71 -6.61
C ILE A 154 -3.73 -7.00 -7.32
N ALA A 155 -3.73 -7.84 -8.37
CA ALA A 155 -4.98 -8.28 -9.02
C ALA A 155 -5.93 -8.91 -7.98
N ARG A 156 -5.39 -9.77 -7.12
CA ARG A 156 -6.12 -10.39 -6.02
C ARG A 156 -6.68 -9.35 -5.03
N ALA A 157 -5.93 -8.33 -4.68
CA ALA A 157 -6.37 -7.27 -3.77
C ALA A 157 -7.48 -6.38 -4.38
N LEU A 158 -7.51 -6.25 -5.71
CA LEU A 158 -8.53 -5.50 -6.46
C LEU A 158 -9.79 -6.32 -6.78
N MET A 159 -9.72 -7.64 -6.68
CA MET A 159 -10.84 -8.52 -7.08
C MET A 159 -12.15 -8.22 -6.35
N PRO A 160 -12.18 -7.95 -5.03
CA PRO A 160 -13.40 -7.63 -4.30
C PRO A 160 -14.01 -6.26 -4.61
N ASP A 161 -13.44 -5.47 -5.51
CA ASP A 161 -13.81 -4.07 -5.77
C ASP A 161 -13.72 -3.17 -4.52
N PRO A 162 -12.53 -3.07 -3.93
CA PRO A 162 -12.36 -2.42 -2.64
C PRO A 162 -12.55 -0.90 -2.74
N GLU A 163 -13.04 -0.26 -1.66
CA GLU A 163 -13.10 1.19 -1.49
C GLU A 163 -11.73 1.77 -1.06
N LEU A 164 -10.92 0.94 -0.38
CA LEU A 164 -9.56 1.27 0.05
C LEU A 164 -8.59 0.18 -0.37
N LEU A 165 -7.58 0.53 -1.18
CA LEU A 165 -6.50 -0.37 -1.58
C LEU A 165 -5.21 -0.03 -0.82
N ILE A 166 -4.67 -1.01 -0.10
CA ILE A 166 -3.44 -0.87 0.70
C ILE A 166 -2.35 -1.74 0.08
N LEU A 167 -1.25 -1.11 -0.31
CA LEU A 167 -0.08 -1.73 -0.92
C LEU A 167 1.12 -1.56 0.02
N ASP A 168 1.51 -2.63 0.72
CA ASP A 168 2.64 -2.61 1.67
C ASP A 168 3.91 -3.13 1.00
N GLU A 169 4.80 -2.21 0.63
CA GLU A 169 6.05 -2.42 -0.10
C GLU A 169 5.87 -3.24 -1.40
N PRO A 170 4.98 -2.82 -2.32
CA PRO A 170 4.62 -3.63 -3.49
C PRO A 170 5.77 -3.78 -4.49
N ALA A 171 6.73 -2.87 -4.52
CA ALA A 171 7.89 -2.93 -5.43
C ALA A 171 9.10 -3.65 -4.82
N SER A 172 9.01 -4.10 -3.56
CA SER A 172 10.11 -4.79 -2.91
C SER A 172 10.52 -6.07 -3.64
N GLY A 173 11.82 -6.19 -3.95
CA GLY A 173 12.37 -7.35 -4.66
C GLY A 173 12.13 -7.36 -6.17
N LEU A 174 11.61 -6.27 -6.75
CA LEU A 174 11.52 -6.09 -8.20
C LEU A 174 12.80 -5.49 -8.77
N ASP A 175 13.14 -5.91 -9.98
CA ASP A 175 14.12 -5.18 -10.79
C ASP A 175 13.53 -3.85 -11.31
N VAL A 176 14.37 -3.06 -11.97
CA VAL A 176 13.95 -1.75 -12.50
C VAL A 176 12.75 -1.87 -13.44
N ALA A 177 12.78 -2.85 -14.37
CA ALA A 177 11.72 -3.04 -15.35
C ALA A 177 10.40 -3.43 -14.66
N GLY A 178 10.43 -4.39 -13.73
CA GLY A 178 9.26 -4.83 -12.96
C GLY A 178 8.67 -3.71 -12.13
N ARG A 179 9.51 -2.87 -11.51
CA ARG A 179 9.05 -1.69 -10.76
C ARG A 179 8.36 -0.70 -11.68
N GLU A 180 8.96 -0.32 -12.80
CA GLU A 180 8.37 0.66 -13.72
C GLU A 180 7.03 0.18 -14.31
N LEU A 181 6.93 -1.10 -14.68
CA LEU A 181 5.67 -1.70 -15.12
C LEU A 181 4.58 -1.64 -14.03
N LEU A 182 4.97 -1.93 -12.78
CA LEU A 182 4.05 -1.84 -11.65
C LEU A 182 3.55 -0.41 -11.44
N LEU A 183 4.45 0.58 -11.45
CA LEU A 183 4.09 1.98 -11.23
C LEU A 183 3.21 2.53 -12.35
N ALA A 184 3.46 2.12 -13.61
CA ALA A 184 2.60 2.46 -14.74
C ALA A 184 1.18 1.90 -14.55
N ALA A 185 1.06 0.62 -14.20
CA ALA A 185 -0.23 -0.01 -13.95
C ALA A 185 -1.00 0.65 -12.79
N LEU A 186 -0.31 1.00 -11.68
CA LEU A 186 -0.94 1.73 -10.58
C LEU A 186 -1.42 3.12 -11.01
N SER A 187 -0.66 3.84 -11.84
CA SER A 187 -1.06 5.14 -12.38
C SER A 187 -2.29 5.03 -13.29
N GLU A 188 -2.41 3.97 -14.09
CA GLU A 188 -3.58 3.70 -14.91
C GLU A 188 -4.81 3.39 -14.06
N ILE A 189 -4.66 2.59 -12.99
CA ILE A 189 -5.76 2.28 -12.06
C ILE A 189 -6.26 3.57 -11.37
N ILE A 190 -5.34 4.45 -10.92
CA ILE A 190 -5.67 5.73 -10.30
C ILE A 190 -6.46 6.64 -11.26
N ALA A 191 -6.09 6.66 -12.53
CA ALA A 191 -6.74 7.48 -13.54
C ALA A 191 -8.12 6.95 -13.96
N ALA A 192 -8.46 5.70 -13.65
CA ALA A 192 -9.73 5.10 -14.00
C ALA A 192 -10.88 5.68 -13.16
N PRO A 193 -12.08 5.90 -13.76
CA PRO A 193 -13.27 6.27 -13.01
C PRO A 193 -13.61 5.23 -11.94
N GLY A 194 -13.91 5.68 -10.72
CA GLY A 194 -14.26 4.79 -9.62
C GLY A 194 -13.06 4.07 -8.99
N SER A 195 -11.83 4.56 -9.23
CA SER A 195 -10.64 3.99 -8.58
C SER A 195 -10.78 4.05 -7.05
N PRO A 196 -10.30 3.01 -6.32
CA PRO A 196 -10.29 3.02 -4.87
C PRO A 196 -9.35 4.11 -4.33
N SER A 197 -9.60 4.61 -3.12
CA SER A 197 -8.57 5.36 -2.40
C SER A 197 -7.35 4.46 -2.18
N MET A 198 -6.14 4.95 -2.43
CA MET A 198 -4.93 4.12 -2.31
C MET A 198 -4.02 4.56 -1.19
N LEU A 199 -3.49 3.58 -0.48
CA LEU A 199 -2.44 3.74 0.51
C LEU A 199 -1.23 2.91 0.11
N LEU A 200 -0.15 3.56 -0.35
CA LEU A 200 1.12 2.94 -0.70
C LEU A 200 2.09 3.11 0.46
N VAL A 201 2.62 2.03 0.98
CA VAL A 201 3.69 2.04 1.98
C VAL A 201 5.00 1.70 1.31
N THR A 202 5.99 2.58 1.43
CA THR A 202 7.33 2.37 0.88
C THR A 202 8.38 3.17 1.66
N HIS A 203 9.64 2.89 1.41
CA HIS A 203 10.78 3.69 1.89
C HIS A 203 11.56 4.35 0.74
N HIS A 204 11.06 4.24 -0.51
CA HIS A 204 11.66 4.82 -1.70
C HIS A 204 10.73 5.84 -2.34
N LEU A 205 11.21 7.08 -2.56
CA LEU A 205 10.44 8.13 -3.22
C LEU A 205 10.18 7.80 -4.70
N GLU A 206 11.10 7.08 -5.33
CA GLU A 206 11.04 6.63 -6.72
C GLU A 206 9.89 5.64 -6.98
N GLU A 207 9.32 5.07 -5.92
CA GLU A 207 8.20 4.14 -5.99
C GLU A 207 6.83 4.81 -5.91
N ILE A 208 6.78 6.13 -5.89
CA ILE A 208 5.51 6.88 -5.88
C ILE A 208 4.99 6.97 -7.33
N PRO A 209 3.83 6.36 -7.65
CA PRO A 209 3.23 6.47 -8.97
C PRO A 209 2.74 7.89 -9.26
N VAL A 210 2.67 8.24 -10.53
CA VAL A 210 1.98 9.47 -10.95
C VAL A 210 0.49 9.36 -10.60
N GLY A 211 -0.08 10.44 -10.06
CA GLY A 211 -1.48 10.48 -9.61
C GLY A 211 -1.65 10.39 -8.09
N PHE A 212 -0.60 10.03 -7.32
CA PHE A 212 -0.65 10.19 -5.87
C PHE A 212 -0.74 11.67 -5.50
N THR A 213 -1.48 11.96 -4.45
CA THR A 213 -1.84 13.34 -4.06
C THR A 213 -1.24 13.78 -2.74
N HIS A 214 -1.06 12.84 -1.80
CA HIS A 214 -0.67 13.14 -0.42
C HIS A 214 0.45 12.22 0.08
N ALA A 215 1.16 12.65 1.11
CA ALA A 215 2.16 11.86 1.80
C ALA A 215 2.02 11.94 3.33
N LEU A 216 2.34 10.83 3.97
CA LEU A 216 2.56 10.72 5.41
C LEU A 216 4.01 10.30 5.64
N ALA A 217 4.82 11.16 6.25
CA ALA A 217 6.19 10.86 6.63
C ALA A 217 6.25 10.41 8.10
N LEU A 218 6.77 9.20 8.35
CA LEU A 218 6.87 8.59 9.67
C LEU A 218 8.32 8.34 10.06
N ARG A 219 8.65 8.63 11.32
CA ARG A 219 9.91 8.25 11.95
C ARG A 219 9.69 7.93 13.42
N ASP A 220 10.24 6.83 13.90
CA ASP A 220 10.18 6.41 15.31
C ASP A 220 8.74 6.42 15.87
N GLY A 221 7.78 5.93 15.06
CA GLY A 221 6.37 5.87 15.41
C GLY A 221 5.64 7.22 15.47
N ARG A 222 6.24 8.31 14.98
CA ARG A 222 5.68 9.67 14.99
C ARG A 222 5.60 10.26 13.59
N ILE A 223 4.61 11.13 13.39
CA ILE A 223 4.46 11.87 12.14
C ILE A 223 5.52 12.98 12.09
N GLN A 224 6.27 13.04 10.99
CA GLN A 224 7.20 14.12 10.66
C GLN A 224 6.59 15.13 9.69
N GLY A 225 5.62 14.68 8.89
CA GLY A 225 4.86 15.51 7.95
C GLY A 225 3.67 14.74 7.41
N SER A 226 2.57 15.44 7.15
CA SER A 226 1.33 14.89 6.59
C SER A 226 0.62 15.94 5.77
N GLY A 227 0.21 15.62 4.55
CA GLY A 227 -0.50 16.54 3.66
C GLY A 227 -0.17 16.33 2.18
N PRO A 228 -0.41 17.32 1.32
CA PRO A 228 -0.10 17.28 -0.10
C PRO A 228 1.36 16.89 -0.36
N LEU A 229 1.61 16.10 -1.43
CA LEU A 229 2.98 15.64 -1.76
C LEU A 229 3.99 16.78 -1.82
N THR A 230 3.62 17.91 -2.42
CA THR A 230 4.51 19.06 -2.61
C THR A 230 4.91 19.74 -1.29
N GLU A 231 4.10 19.62 -0.26
CA GLU A 231 4.37 20.19 1.05
C GLU A 231 5.20 19.24 1.93
N VAL A 232 5.00 17.95 1.78
CA VAL A 232 5.66 16.91 2.60
C VAL A 232 6.97 16.45 2.00
N LEU A 233 7.05 16.24 0.67
CA LEU A 233 8.24 15.73 -0.01
C LEU A 233 9.29 16.83 -0.26
N THR A 234 9.66 17.53 0.79
CA THR A 234 10.72 18.55 0.79
C THR A 234 12.04 17.99 1.31
N ALA A 235 13.16 18.60 0.91
CA ALA A 235 14.47 18.23 1.44
C ALA A 235 14.51 18.26 2.99
N ALA A 236 13.89 19.26 3.61
CA ALA A 236 13.85 19.41 5.07
C ALA A 236 13.10 18.26 5.74
N THR A 237 11.84 18.00 5.31
CA THR A 237 11.00 16.94 5.90
C THR A 237 11.60 15.56 5.65
N MET A 238 12.10 15.29 4.45
CA MET A 238 12.69 13.99 4.12
C MET A 238 14.02 13.77 4.85
N SER A 239 14.86 14.81 4.98
CA SER A 239 16.09 14.71 5.77
C SER A 239 15.79 14.43 7.25
N ALA A 240 14.80 15.09 7.83
CA ALA A 240 14.35 14.82 9.20
C ALA A 240 13.81 13.40 9.34
N THR A 241 13.02 12.93 8.36
CA THR A 241 12.41 11.61 8.36
C THR A 241 13.46 10.50 8.27
N PHE A 242 14.40 10.59 7.33
CA PHE A 242 15.40 9.56 7.09
C PHE A 242 16.69 9.72 7.91
N GLY A 243 16.89 10.87 8.57
CA GLY A 243 18.01 11.11 9.48
C GLY A 243 19.34 11.39 8.79
N LEU A 244 19.32 11.82 7.53
CA LEU A 244 20.49 12.23 6.77
C LEU A 244 20.11 13.37 5.81
N PRO A 245 21.03 14.27 5.46
CA PRO A 245 20.77 15.33 4.48
C PRO A 245 20.40 14.74 3.12
N LEU A 246 19.22 15.14 2.60
CA LEU A 246 18.69 14.68 1.32
C LEU A 246 18.37 15.88 0.41
N GLU A 247 18.61 15.67 -0.87
CA GLU A 247 18.08 16.49 -1.96
C GLU A 247 16.91 15.73 -2.59
N ILE A 248 15.81 16.44 -2.84
CA ILE A 248 14.61 15.90 -3.47
C ILE A 248 14.47 16.53 -4.83
N SER A 249 14.27 15.71 -5.85
CA SER A 249 14.00 16.13 -7.20
C SER A 249 12.63 15.63 -7.65
N LEU A 250 11.98 16.41 -8.53
CA LEU A 250 10.73 16.06 -9.19
C LEU A 250 10.96 16.19 -10.70
N ASP A 251 10.88 15.09 -11.43
CA ASP A 251 10.96 15.05 -12.89
C ASP A 251 9.76 14.29 -13.45
N ARG A 252 9.05 14.92 -14.40
CA ARG A 252 7.86 14.34 -15.07
C ARG A 252 6.85 13.71 -14.11
N GLY A 253 6.62 14.34 -12.95
CA GLY A 253 5.69 13.85 -11.93
C GLY A 253 6.24 12.74 -11.04
N ARG A 254 7.52 12.38 -11.15
CA ARG A 254 8.19 11.34 -10.35
C ARG A 254 9.19 11.97 -9.40
N TYR A 255 9.08 11.61 -8.13
CA TYR A 255 10.01 12.04 -7.08
C TYR A 255 11.23 11.13 -7.02
N ALA A 256 12.37 11.72 -6.69
CA ALA A 256 13.59 10.99 -6.37
C ALA A 256 14.34 11.67 -5.23
N ALA A 257 15.04 10.87 -4.41
CA ALA A 257 15.87 11.33 -3.32
C ALA A 257 17.32 10.94 -3.53
N ARG A 258 18.23 11.87 -3.21
CA ARG A 258 19.69 11.62 -3.21
C ARG A 258 20.29 12.19 -1.94
N GLY A 259 21.37 11.55 -1.45
CA GLY A 259 22.17 12.14 -0.37
C GLY A 259 22.74 13.49 -0.81
N ALA A 260 22.51 14.53 -0.02
CA ALA A 260 23.15 15.82 -0.26
C ALA A 260 24.66 15.68 -0.08
N GLN A 261 25.43 16.11 -1.07
CA GLN A 261 26.89 16.16 -0.93
C GLN A 261 27.24 17.26 0.09
N PRO A 262 28.22 17.04 1.00
CA PRO A 262 28.75 18.15 1.79
C PRO A 262 29.24 19.22 0.83
N SER A 263 28.77 20.46 1.01
CA SER A 263 29.27 21.57 0.21
C SER A 263 30.81 21.64 0.35
N ALA A 264 31.50 21.66 -0.79
CA ALA A 264 32.97 21.70 -0.84
C ALA A 264 33.59 22.94 -0.17
N ASP A 265 32.76 23.84 0.36
CA ASP A 265 33.18 25.12 0.98
C ASP A 265 33.42 25.06 2.51
N ALA A 266 33.43 23.86 3.14
CA ALA A 266 33.71 23.73 4.57
C ALA A 266 35.18 23.40 4.88
N SER A 267 36.10 23.69 3.96
CA SER A 267 37.55 23.53 4.16
C SER A 267 38.30 24.81 3.72
N LEU A 268 38.27 25.81 4.55
CA LEU A 268 39.32 26.89 4.61
C LEU A 268 39.38 27.41 6.03
#